data_0e24d3c117329a6730e9d7e11c8fb886
#
_entry.id   0e24d3c117329a6730e9d7e11c8fb886
#
_cell.length_a   1.000
_cell.length_b   1.000
_cell.length_c   1.000
_cell.angle_alpha   90.00
_cell.angle_beta   90.00
_cell.angle_gamma   90.00
#
_symmetry.space_group_name_H-M   'P 1'
#
loop_
_entity.id
_entity.type
_entity.pdbx_description
1 polymer ?
#
loop_
_entity_poly.entity_id
_entity_poly.type
_entity_poly.pdbx_seq_one_letter_code
_entity_poly.pdbx_strand_id
1 'polypeptide(L)'
;VNSGEHFLTKEEIEEGTEDDFFFIKESSQEKMLGQVVSLCTGRLEKYGDYDFFQNIQVLSPTKKGMLGTKELNKILQEKLNPNINKEPEKASMGAIFRTGDRVMQIKNNYDINWERKSFGEKEIGRGVFNGEIGTILKVDEKEKQIEIKFDDEKIAKYEFSDLDQIEHSYAITIHKAQRK
;
A
#
# COMPACT_ATOMS: atom_id res chain seq x y z
N VAL A 1 15.66 -9.92 -13.35
CA VAL A 1 16.38 -10.15 -14.59
C VAL A 1 15.42 -10.78 -15.57
N ASN A 2 14.98 -10.03 -16.53
CA ASN A 2 14.00 -10.46 -17.50
C ASN A 2 14.74 -10.99 -18.72
N SER A 3 14.73 -12.32 -18.92
CA SER A 3 15.34 -12.96 -20.10
C SER A 3 14.51 -12.78 -21.37
N GLY A 4 13.37 -12.10 -21.31
CA GLY A 4 12.51 -11.82 -22.46
C GLY A 4 11.75 -13.02 -23.00
N GLU A 5 11.76 -14.14 -22.31
CA GLU A 5 11.09 -15.36 -22.71
C GLU A 5 9.88 -15.66 -21.81
N HIS A 6 8.77 -15.92 -22.48
CA HIS A 6 7.49 -16.46 -22.02
C HIS A 6 6.54 -15.52 -21.28
N PHE A 7 5.75 -14.81 -22.07
CA PHE A 7 4.35 -14.68 -21.68
C PHE A 7 3.70 -16.06 -21.84
N LEU A 8 2.97 -16.52 -20.83
CA LEU A 8 2.21 -17.76 -20.89
C LEU A 8 1.35 -17.80 -22.16
N THR A 9 1.39 -18.88 -22.89
CA THR A 9 0.52 -19.06 -24.05
C THR A 9 -0.94 -19.18 -23.61
N LYS A 10 -1.87 -18.97 -24.55
CA LYS A 10 -3.29 -19.09 -24.25
C LYS A 10 -3.67 -20.50 -23.77
N GLU A 11 -2.96 -21.50 -24.25
CA GLU A 11 -3.14 -22.91 -23.89
C GLU A 11 -2.63 -23.18 -22.45
N GLU A 12 -1.48 -22.64 -22.07
CA GLU A 12 -0.96 -22.75 -20.70
C GLU A 12 -1.86 -22.09 -19.65
N ILE A 13 -2.58 -21.02 -20.03
CA ILE A 13 -3.56 -20.35 -19.16
C ILE A 13 -4.85 -21.18 -19.01
N GLU A 14 -5.25 -21.94 -20.04
CA GLU A 14 -6.48 -22.75 -20.05
C GLU A 14 -6.30 -24.12 -19.39
N GLU A 15 -5.10 -24.69 -19.35
CA GLU A 15 -4.82 -26.01 -18.77
C GLU A 15 -4.73 -26.06 -17.24
N GLY A 16 -4.78 -24.88 -16.57
CA GLY A 16 -4.89 -24.81 -15.11
C GLY A 16 -3.83 -25.64 -14.40
N THR A 17 -2.57 -25.31 -14.60
CA THR A 17 -1.50 -25.81 -13.74
C THR A 17 -1.71 -25.37 -12.30
N GLU A 18 -1.13 -26.06 -11.32
CA GLU A 18 -1.13 -25.64 -9.89
C GLU A 18 -0.36 -24.31 -9.70
N ASP A 19 -0.66 -23.31 -10.52
CA ASP A 19 0.17 -22.15 -10.71
C ASP A 19 -0.32 -20.99 -9.86
N ASP A 20 0.64 -20.31 -9.28
CA ASP A 20 0.49 -19.03 -8.57
C ASP A 20 0.11 -17.87 -9.47
N PHE A 21 -0.31 -18.12 -10.73
CA PHE A 21 -0.64 -17.10 -11.71
C PHE A 21 -2.05 -17.27 -12.29
N PHE A 22 -2.86 -16.22 -12.17
CA PHE A 22 -4.22 -16.18 -12.74
C PHE A 22 -4.36 -15.00 -13.69
N PHE A 23 -4.83 -15.26 -14.91
CA PHE A 23 -5.13 -14.22 -15.90
C PHE A 23 -6.63 -14.02 -16.02
N ILE A 24 -7.12 -12.81 -15.74
CA ILE A 24 -8.52 -12.43 -15.88
C ILE A 24 -8.64 -11.43 -17.04
N LYS A 25 -9.19 -11.88 -18.17
CA LYS A 25 -9.43 -11.03 -19.32
C LYS A 25 -10.70 -10.20 -19.13
N GLU A 26 -10.56 -8.88 -19.08
CA GLU A 26 -11.67 -7.94 -19.02
C GLU A 26 -11.33 -6.70 -19.85
N SER A 27 -12.31 -6.16 -20.58
CA SER A 27 -12.16 -4.99 -21.44
C SER A 27 -12.80 -3.72 -20.86
N SER A 28 -13.75 -3.87 -19.94
CA SER A 28 -14.38 -2.74 -19.25
C SER A 28 -13.58 -2.32 -18.04
N GLN A 29 -13.18 -1.05 -17.97
CA GLN A 29 -12.43 -0.51 -16.82
C GLN A 29 -13.24 -0.57 -15.52
N GLU A 30 -14.57 -0.35 -15.59
CA GLU A 30 -15.45 -0.45 -14.41
C GLU A 30 -15.47 -1.88 -13.86
N LYS A 31 -15.58 -2.88 -14.75
CA LYS A 31 -15.55 -4.28 -14.33
C LYS A 31 -14.18 -4.69 -13.78
N MET A 32 -13.07 -4.23 -14.41
CA MET A 32 -11.72 -4.45 -13.89
C MET A 32 -11.58 -3.87 -12.48
N LEU A 33 -12.04 -2.63 -12.26
CA LEU A 33 -12.02 -2.00 -10.94
C LEU A 33 -12.82 -2.82 -9.93
N GLY A 34 -14.04 -3.24 -10.30
CA GLY A 34 -14.87 -4.10 -9.45
C GLY A 34 -14.19 -5.42 -9.08
N GLN A 35 -13.48 -6.04 -10.03
CA GLN A 35 -12.72 -7.26 -9.77
C GLN A 35 -11.54 -7.02 -8.81
N VAL A 36 -10.75 -5.97 -9.03
CA VAL A 36 -9.63 -5.60 -8.13
C VAL A 36 -10.15 -5.39 -6.72
N VAL A 37 -11.20 -4.59 -6.55
CA VAL A 37 -11.81 -4.35 -5.24
C VAL A 37 -12.29 -5.65 -4.60
N SER A 38 -13.04 -6.48 -5.35
CA SER A 38 -13.55 -7.77 -4.86
C SER A 38 -12.45 -8.74 -4.45
N LEU A 39 -11.34 -8.78 -5.20
CA LEU A 39 -10.18 -9.59 -4.84
C LEU A 39 -9.57 -9.13 -3.52
N CYS A 40 -9.36 -7.82 -3.37
CA CYS A 40 -8.74 -7.23 -2.17
C CYS A 40 -9.63 -7.28 -0.92
N THR A 41 -10.96 -7.29 -1.08
CA THR A 41 -11.92 -7.19 0.04
C THR A 41 -12.58 -8.50 0.44
N GLY A 42 -11.96 -9.64 0.16
CA GLY A 42 -12.42 -10.92 0.68
C GLY A 42 -12.38 -12.12 -0.28
N ARG A 43 -12.20 -11.94 -1.61
CA ARG A 43 -12.09 -13.11 -2.50
C ARG A 43 -10.77 -13.84 -2.26
N LEU A 44 -9.64 -13.12 -2.17
CA LEU A 44 -8.34 -13.72 -1.92
C LEU A 44 -8.25 -14.30 -0.50
N GLU A 45 -8.83 -13.63 0.49
CA GLU A 45 -8.94 -14.13 1.85
C GLU A 45 -9.69 -15.48 1.92
N LYS A 46 -10.77 -15.64 1.13
CA LYS A 46 -11.52 -16.91 1.04
C LYS A 46 -10.80 -17.99 0.22
N TYR A 47 -9.93 -17.61 -0.68
CA TYR A 47 -9.18 -18.54 -1.52
C TYR A 47 -7.99 -19.16 -0.79
N GLY A 48 -7.38 -18.42 0.15
CA GLY A 48 -6.24 -18.84 0.97
C GLY A 48 -6.06 -17.89 2.15
N ASP A 49 -5.01 -18.08 2.92
CA ASP A 49 -4.68 -17.24 4.09
C ASP A 49 -4.06 -15.88 3.67
N TYR A 50 -4.73 -15.17 2.75
CA TYR A 50 -4.27 -13.88 2.26
C TYR A 50 -4.92 -12.73 3.03
N ASP A 51 -4.10 -11.96 3.73
CA ASP A 51 -4.45 -10.69 4.36
C ASP A 51 -3.98 -9.52 3.49
N PHE A 52 -4.87 -8.54 3.25
CA PHE A 52 -4.53 -7.40 2.38
C PHE A 52 -3.32 -6.64 2.89
N PHE A 53 -3.24 -6.42 4.18
CA PHE A 53 -2.18 -5.59 4.76
C PHE A 53 -0.82 -6.30 4.86
N GLN A 54 -0.81 -7.64 4.79
CA GLN A 54 0.40 -8.46 4.96
C GLN A 54 0.92 -9.05 3.65
N ASN A 55 0.00 -9.57 2.81
CA ASN A 55 0.38 -10.45 1.70
C ASN A 55 0.00 -9.91 0.32
N ILE A 56 -0.88 -8.89 0.24
CA ILE A 56 -1.41 -8.41 -1.04
C ILE A 56 -0.85 -7.02 -1.36
N GLN A 57 -0.38 -6.83 -2.57
CA GLN A 57 -0.02 -5.53 -3.10
C GLN A 57 -0.62 -5.33 -4.49
N VAL A 58 -1.49 -4.33 -4.62
CA VAL A 58 -2.03 -3.95 -5.93
C VAL A 58 -0.99 -3.15 -6.71
N LEU A 59 -0.74 -3.56 -7.95
CA LEU A 59 0.16 -2.87 -8.87
C LEU A 59 -0.64 -2.29 -10.04
N SER A 60 -0.39 -1.03 -10.37
CA SER A 60 -0.97 -0.37 -11.54
C SER A 60 0.12 0.23 -12.44
N PRO A 61 -0.03 0.17 -13.76
CA PRO A 61 0.95 0.80 -14.68
C PRO A 61 0.85 2.33 -14.68
N THR A 62 -0.21 2.92 -14.14
CA THR A 62 -0.49 4.37 -14.23
C THR A 62 -0.87 4.98 -12.88
N LYS A 63 -0.64 6.29 -12.74
CA LYS A 63 -1.08 7.07 -11.59
C LYS A 63 -2.47 7.68 -11.73
N LYS A 64 -2.90 7.95 -12.97
CA LYS A 64 -4.14 8.66 -13.30
C LYS A 64 -5.16 7.72 -13.96
N GLY A 65 -6.44 8.13 -13.95
CA GLY A 65 -7.55 7.36 -14.52
C GLY A 65 -8.15 6.40 -13.52
N MET A 66 -9.23 5.72 -13.93
CA MET A 66 -10.04 4.84 -13.07
C MET A 66 -9.24 3.69 -12.43
N LEU A 67 -8.28 3.13 -13.17
CA LEU A 67 -7.38 2.08 -12.70
C LEU A 67 -6.00 2.63 -12.27
N GLY A 68 -5.86 3.94 -12.15
CA GLY A 68 -4.65 4.58 -11.66
C GLY A 68 -4.52 4.49 -10.15
N THR A 69 -3.27 4.52 -9.64
CA THR A 69 -3.02 4.36 -8.21
C THR A 69 -3.74 5.38 -7.34
N LYS A 70 -4.00 6.60 -7.84
CA LYS A 70 -4.72 7.63 -7.06
C LYS A 70 -6.16 7.20 -6.78
N GLU A 71 -6.88 6.75 -7.79
CA GLU A 71 -8.28 6.33 -7.64
C GLU A 71 -8.37 5.00 -6.91
N LEU A 72 -7.50 4.04 -7.23
CA LEU A 72 -7.42 2.77 -6.54
C LEU A 72 -7.16 2.94 -5.05
N ASN A 73 -6.21 3.80 -4.64
CA ASN A 73 -5.92 4.06 -3.25
C ASN A 73 -7.13 4.63 -2.50
N LYS A 74 -7.85 5.57 -3.11
CA LYS A 74 -9.06 6.14 -2.51
C LYS A 74 -10.15 5.08 -2.29
N ILE A 75 -10.43 4.28 -3.33
CA ILE A 75 -11.48 3.25 -3.26
C ILE A 75 -11.11 2.14 -2.29
N LEU A 76 -9.85 1.69 -2.32
CA LEU A 76 -9.38 0.63 -1.43
C LEU A 76 -9.33 1.11 0.03
N GLN A 77 -8.92 2.35 0.30
CA GLN A 77 -9.00 2.93 1.63
C GLN A 77 -10.44 2.89 2.17
N GLU A 78 -11.42 3.38 1.41
CA GLU A 78 -12.82 3.40 1.85
C GLU A 78 -13.41 1.99 2.08
N LYS A 79 -12.87 0.98 1.41
CA LYS A 79 -13.34 -0.41 1.54
C LYS A 79 -12.63 -1.19 2.64
N LEU A 80 -11.33 -0.99 2.78
CA LEU A 80 -10.48 -1.76 3.69
C LEU A 80 -10.27 -1.07 5.05
N ASN A 81 -10.33 0.26 5.07
CA ASN A 81 -10.14 1.08 6.28
C ASN A 81 -11.18 2.21 6.35
N PRO A 82 -12.49 1.92 6.38
CA PRO A 82 -13.52 2.94 6.52
C PRO A 82 -13.46 3.59 7.91
N ASN A 83 -13.63 4.91 7.99
CA ASN A 83 -13.66 5.62 9.27
C ASN A 83 -15.02 5.49 9.97
N ILE A 84 -15.35 4.27 10.43
CA ILE A 84 -16.62 3.96 11.08
C ILE A 84 -16.72 4.66 12.44
N ASN A 85 -15.63 4.72 13.19
CA ASN A 85 -15.58 5.25 14.56
C ASN A 85 -15.39 6.77 14.61
N LYS A 86 -15.30 7.45 13.46
CA LYS A 86 -15.00 8.88 13.38
C LYS A 86 -13.71 9.26 14.11
N GLU A 87 -12.69 8.45 13.96
CA GLU A 87 -11.36 8.72 14.49
C GLU A 87 -10.71 9.93 13.79
N PRO A 88 -9.73 10.58 14.42
CA PRO A 88 -9.03 11.70 13.83
C PRO A 88 -8.45 11.37 12.45
N GLU A 89 -8.64 12.28 11.50
CA GLU A 89 -8.14 12.19 10.13
C GLU A 89 -7.35 13.44 9.78
N LYS A 90 -6.34 13.30 8.94
CA LYS A 90 -5.58 14.43 8.44
C LYS A 90 -5.63 14.54 6.93
N ALA A 91 -6.26 15.59 6.42
CA ALA A 91 -6.18 15.92 5.00
C ALA A 91 -4.84 16.57 4.66
N SER A 92 -4.16 16.06 3.63
CA SER A 92 -2.94 16.61 3.05
C SER A 92 -2.82 16.25 1.59
N MET A 93 -2.40 17.17 0.74
CA MET A 93 -2.12 16.96 -0.70
C MET A 93 -3.24 16.26 -1.49
N GLY A 94 -4.50 16.44 -1.08
CA GLY A 94 -5.67 15.82 -1.71
C GLY A 94 -5.92 14.36 -1.29
N ALA A 95 -5.22 13.87 -0.29
CA ALA A 95 -5.48 12.62 0.39
C ALA A 95 -5.96 12.86 1.82
N ILE A 96 -6.64 11.88 2.41
CA ILE A 96 -7.05 11.89 3.81
C ILE A 96 -6.35 10.71 4.49
N PHE A 97 -5.49 11.01 5.44
CA PHE A 97 -4.76 10.00 6.21
C PHE A 97 -5.49 9.69 7.52
N ARG A 98 -5.62 8.41 7.84
CA ARG A 98 -6.28 7.91 9.06
C ARG A 98 -5.51 6.75 9.68
N THR A 99 -5.77 6.50 10.95
CA THR A 99 -5.22 5.32 11.64
C THR A 99 -5.55 4.04 10.86
N GLY A 100 -4.58 3.15 10.71
CA GLY A 100 -4.71 1.91 9.93
C GLY A 100 -4.39 2.05 8.44
N ASP A 101 -4.18 3.25 7.91
CA ASP A 101 -3.84 3.43 6.50
C ASP A 101 -2.46 2.85 6.16
N ARG A 102 -2.40 2.15 5.04
CA ARG A 102 -1.14 1.73 4.46
C ARG A 102 -0.55 2.84 3.61
N VAL A 103 0.68 3.23 3.93
CA VAL A 103 1.37 4.37 3.32
C VAL A 103 2.78 4.00 2.87
N MET A 104 3.33 4.81 1.96
CA MET A 104 4.70 4.67 1.46
C MET A 104 5.40 6.02 1.55
N GLN A 105 6.64 6.01 2.02
CA GLN A 105 7.55 7.14 1.89
C GLN A 105 7.92 7.37 0.42
N ILE A 106 7.79 8.60 -0.08
CA ILE A 106 8.02 8.92 -1.50
C ILE A 106 9.23 9.82 -1.75
N LYS A 107 9.91 10.24 -0.69
CA LYS A 107 11.14 11.03 -0.72
C LYS A 107 12.11 10.47 0.32
N ASN A 108 13.42 10.60 0.10
CA ASN A 108 14.37 10.33 1.16
C ASN A 108 14.33 11.46 2.18
N ASN A 109 14.18 11.13 3.45
CA ASN A 109 14.31 12.08 4.55
C ASN A 109 15.29 11.53 5.58
N TYR A 110 16.48 12.13 5.65
CA TYR A 110 17.56 11.73 6.54
C TYR A 110 17.40 12.27 7.95
N ASP A 111 16.41 13.13 8.20
CA ASP A 111 16.24 13.86 9.46
C ASP A 111 15.15 13.28 10.35
N ILE A 112 14.29 12.42 9.85
CA ILE A 112 13.26 11.75 10.63
C ILE A 112 13.93 10.74 11.58
N ASN A 113 13.71 10.92 12.87
CA ASN A 113 14.10 9.95 13.87
C ASN A 113 13.10 8.82 13.96
N TRP A 114 13.59 7.61 14.15
CA TRP A 114 12.75 6.44 14.36
C TRP A 114 13.26 5.60 15.53
N GLU A 115 12.38 4.81 16.09
CA GLU A 115 12.69 3.81 17.09
C GLU A 115 12.10 2.45 16.71
N ARG A 116 12.76 1.38 17.11
CA ARG A 116 12.22 0.03 17.04
C ARG A 116 12.68 -0.80 18.23
N LYS A 117 11.91 -1.86 18.51
CA LYS A 117 12.31 -2.87 19.50
C LYS A 117 12.92 -4.06 18.76
N SER A 118 14.18 -4.36 19.04
CA SER A 118 14.88 -5.52 18.47
C SER A 118 15.45 -6.34 19.62
N PHE A 119 15.08 -7.62 19.68
CA PHE A 119 15.54 -8.56 20.73
C PHE A 119 15.37 -8.05 22.18
N GLY A 120 14.35 -7.24 22.44
CA GLY A 120 14.08 -6.67 23.76
C GLY A 120 14.82 -5.35 24.05
N GLU A 121 15.72 -4.93 23.20
CA GLU A 121 16.41 -3.64 23.27
C GLU A 121 15.74 -2.59 22.40
N LYS A 122 15.82 -1.32 22.83
CA LYS A 122 15.35 -0.18 22.04
C LYS A 122 16.49 0.30 21.15
N GLU A 123 16.29 0.18 19.85
CA GLU A 123 17.16 0.77 18.84
C GLU A 123 16.59 2.14 18.41
N ILE A 124 17.45 3.12 18.27
CA ILE A 124 17.10 4.46 17.76
C ILE A 124 17.98 4.73 16.56
N GLY A 125 17.35 5.20 15.49
CA GLY A 125 18.07 5.56 14.28
C GLY A 125 17.49 6.79 13.62
N ARG A 126 18.01 7.09 12.44
CA ARG A 126 17.65 8.28 11.66
C ARG A 126 17.55 7.95 10.19
N GLY A 127 16.58 8.56 9.51
CA GLY A 127 16.35 8.42 8.09
C GLY A 127 15.22 7.43 7.77
N VAL A 128 14.33 7.89 6.88
CA VAL A 128 13.30 7.08 6.20
C VAL A 128 13.45 7.32 4.71
N PHE A 129 13.40 6.24 3.91
CA PHE A 129 13.80 6.29 2.52
C PHE A 129 12.64 6.04 1.55
N ASN A 130 12.77 6.56 0.35
CA ASN A 130 11.77 6.38 -0.71
C ASN A 130 11.55 4.91 -1.02
N GLY A 131 10.29 4.48 -0.97
CA GLY A 131 9.85 3.11 -1.19
C GLY A 131 9.56 2.32 0.08
N GLU A 132 9.94 2.82 1.26
CA GLU A 132 9.58 2.17 2.52
C GLU A 132 8.09 2.27 2.76
N ILE A 133 7.46 1.13 3.07
CA ILE A 133 6.03 0.99 3.31
C ILE A 133 5.79 0.79 4.80
N GLY A 134 4.68 1.32 5.28
CA GLY A 134 4.27 1.17 6.66
C GLY A 134 2.77 1.40 6.85
N THR A 135 2.34 1.32 8.09
CA THR A 135 0.95 1.53 8.51
C THR A 135 0.88 2.68 9.51
N ILE A 136 -0.09 3.56 9.35
CA ILE A 136 -0.35 4.64 10.31
C ILE A 136 -0.90 4.04 11.60
N LEU A 137 -0.15 4.18 12.69
CA LEU A 137 -0.57 3.74 14.02
C LEU A 137 -1.53 4.73 14.68
N LYS A 138 -1.29 6.03 14.46
CA LYS A 138 -2.06 7.09 15.12
C LYS A 138 -1.99 8.39 14.34
N VAL A 139 -3.12 9.10 14.30
CA VAL A 139 -3.20 10.52 13.92
C VAL A 139 -3.44 11.32 15.20
N ASP A 140 -2.48 12.17 15.57
CA ASP A 140 -2.56 13.00 16.78
C ASP A 140 -2.78 14.46 16.41
N GLU A 141 -4.03 14.93 16.55
CA GLU A 141 -4.40 16.32 16.24
C GLU A 141 -3.84 17.33 17.24
N LYS A 142 -3.59 16.91 18.50
CA LYS A 142 -3.07 17.81 19.55
C LYS A 142 -1.60 18.09 19.30
N GLU A 143 -0.83 17.03 19.07
CA GLU A 143 0.60 17.11 18.78
C GLU A 143 0.88 17.45 17.32
N LYS A 144 -0.15 17.49 16.45
CA LYS A 144 -0.06 17.71 14.99
C LYS A 144 0.92 16.75 14.30
N GLN A 145 0.85 15.48 14.67
CA GLN A 145 1.73 14.43 14.20
C GLN A 145 0.97 13.20 13.74
N ILE A 146 1.62 12.43 12.85
CA ILE A 146 1.22 11.06 12.50
C ILE A 146 2.34 10.13 12.90
N GLU A 147 2.01 9.02 13.53
CA GLU A 147 2.93 7.95 13.87
C GLU A 147 2.78 6.81 12.87
N ILE A 148 3.89 6.40 12.23
CA ILE A 148 3.92 5.36 11.21
C ILE A 148 4.84 4.24 11.66
N LYS A 149 4.34 2.99 11.64
CA LYS A 149 5.13 1.78 11.79
C LYS A 149 5.45 1.22 10.41
N PHE A 150 6.71 1.16 10.07
CA PHE A 150 7.20 0.60 8.81
C PHE A 150 7.31 -0.93 8.86
N ASP A 151 7.35 -1.57 7.70
CA ASP A 151 7.39 -3.04 7.58
C ASP A 151 8.64 -3.67 8.24
N ASP A 152 9.72 -2.91 8.42
CA ASP A 152 10.94 -3.30 9.16
C ASP A 152 10.86 -3.02 10.66
N GLU A 153 9.66 -2.83 11.21
CA GLU A 153 9.33 -2.60 12.62
C GLU A 153 9.75 -1.24 13.18
N LYS A 154 10.37 -0.35 12.39
CA LYS A 154 10.69 1.00 12.88
C LYS A 154 9.44 1.88 12.94
N ILE A 155 9.36 2.67 14.00
CA ILE A 155 8.28 3.62 14.24
C ILE A 155 8.85 5.03 14.12
N ALA A 156 8.26 5.83 13.24
CA ALA A 156 8.65 7.21 13.02
C ALA A 156 7.47 8.16 13.19
N LYS A 157 7.73 9.38 13.63
CA LYS A 157 6.75 10.45 13.79
C LYS A 157 6.95 11.51 12.71
N TYR A 158 5.87 11.86 12.07
CA TYR A 158 5.80 12.88 11.02
C TYR A 158 4.99 14.07 11.52
N GLU A 159 5.55 15.25 11.43
CA GLU A 159 4.77 16.47 11.59
C GLU A 159 3.75 16.60 10.46
N PHE A 160 2.62 17.27 10.69
CA PHE A 160 1.63 17.51 9.64
C PHE A 160 2.18 18.28 8.42
N SER A 161 3.27 19.04 8.62
CA SER A 161 4.01 19.72 7.56
C SER A 161 4.76 18.77 6.62
N ASP A 162 5.10 17.55 7.09
CA ASP A 162 5.92 16.60 6.37
C ASP A 162 5.11 15.54 5.61
N LEU A 163 3.79 15.64 5.63
CA LEU A 163 2.89 14.68 5.00
C LEU A 163 2.94 14.71 3.46
N ASP A 164 3.60 15.68 2.85
CA ASP A 164 3.92 15.69 1.43
C ASP A 164 4.97 14.64 1.03
N GLN A 165 5.58 13.97 2.02
CA GLN A 165 6.59 12.93 1.85
C GLN A 165 6.01 11.53 1.82
N ILE A 166 4.72 11.37 2.08
CA ILE A 166 4.03 10.08 2.08
C ILE A 166 2.86 10.05 1.10
N GLU A 167 2.57 8.89 0.55
CA GLU A 167 1.37 8.60 -0.25
C GLU A 167 0.72 7.32 0.28
N HIS A 168 -0.60 7.15 0.05
CA HIS A 168 -1.23 5.85 0.28
C HIS A 168 -0.58 4.76 -0.60
N SER A 169 -0.48 3.56 -0.08
CA SER A 169 0.14 2.41 -0.75
C SER A 169 -0.73 1.15 -0.80
N TYR A 170 -2.04 1.28 -0.74
CA TYR A 170 -2.96 0.18 -1.07
C TYR A 170 -2.73 -0.29 -2.52
N ALA A 171 -2.50 0.66 -3.43
CA ALA A 171 -2.01 0.41 -4.77
C ALA A 171 -0.78 1.27 -5.07
N ILE A 172 0.26 0.67 -5.66
CA ILE A 172 1.48 1.37 -6.07
C ILE A 172 1.73 1.19 -7.57
N THR A 173 2.59 2.05 -8.15
CA THR A 173 2.97 1.85 -9.55
C THR A 173 3.99 0.71 -9.69
N ILE A 174 3.96 0.01 -10.82
CA ILE A 174 4.93 -1.06 -11.14
C ILE A 174 6.38 -0.56 -10.96
N HIS A 175 6.69 0.67 -11.38
CA HIS A 175 8.02 1.26 -11.19
C HIS A 175 8.44 1.38 -9.73
N LYS A 176 7.51 1.66 -8.83
CA LYS A 176 7.80 1.74 -7.39
C LYS A 176 8.06 0.35 -6.79
N ALA A 177 7.36 -0.68 -7.29
CA ALA A 177 7.57 -2.06 -6.85
C ALA A 177 8.94 -2.63 -7.25
N GLN A 178 9.53 -2.16 -8.36
CA GLN A 178 10.84 -2.63 -8.86
C GLN A 178 12.05 -2.06 -8.09
N ARG A 179 11.86 -1.08 -7.21
CA ARG A 179 12.94 -0.40 -6.47
C ARG A 179 13.22 -0.98 -5.09
N LYS A 180 12.67 -2.15 -4.81
CA LYS A 180 12.96 -2.93 -3.59
C LYS A 180 14.10 -3.89 -3.80
#